data_0d0afe63d9a2aa87f306ac7168f0916c
#
_entry.id   0d0afe63d9a2aa87f306ac7168f0916c
#
_cell.length_a   1.000
_cell.length_b   1.000
_cell.length_c   1.000
_cell.angle_alpha   90.00
_cell.angle_beta   90.00
_cell.angle_gamma   90.00
#
_symmetry.space_group_name_H-M   'P 1'
#
loop_
_entity.id
_entity.type
_entity.pdbx_description
1 polymer ?
#
loop_
_entity_poly.entity_id
_entity_poly.type
_entity_poly.pdbx_seq_one_letter_code
_entity_poly.pdbx_strand_id
1 'polypeptide(L)'
;MDEINQKSAPESFARTGEAIVNQQSLMKIAIIGSGTMGCGIAQVAATAGCEVKIYDTNLDALAKSKSNLENTLSKLVEKTKIDEHEKSRIENNISYAHTLGELSHSDIVIEAIVENLDIKRNLFSELENYVSPETILATNTSSLSIASIAASCKKSERVIGIHFFNPAPLMQLVEIIPAVQTSEATLKTSIQTITNWKKIVAVVKDTPGFIVNRVARPYYSESLRIYEEGVADF
;
A
#
# COMPACT_ATOMS: atom_id res chain seq x y z
N MET A 1 -73.45 33.35 0.32
CA MET A 1 -73.87 32.08 0.89
C MET A 1 -72.95 31.05 0.30
N ASP A 2 -71.95 30.74 1.02
CA ASP A 2 -71.26 29.44 0.97
C ASP A 2 -70.05 29.54 1.91
N GLU A 3 -70.13 28.83 2.98
CA GLU A 3 -69.14 28.71 4.03
C GLU A 3 -67.96 27.92 3.50
N ILE A 4 -66.74 28.51 3.53
CA ILE A 4 -65.51 27.83 3.22
C ILE A 4 -64.92 27.29 4.53
N ASN A 5 -64.97 26.01 4.62
CA ASN A 5 -64.48 25.16 5.69
C ASN A 5 -62.95 25.15 5.71
N GLN A 6 -62.35 25.80 6.74
CA GLN A 6 -60.89 25.74 7.04
C GLN A 6 -60.55 24.40 7.66
N LYS A 7 -59.89 23.52 6.91
CA LYS A 7 -59.20 22.31 7.45
C LYS A 7 -57.81 22.68 7.87
N SER A 8 -57.54 22.55 9.17
CA SER A 8 -56.26 22.63 9.84
C SER A 8 -55.23 21.68 9.24
N ALA A 9 -54.01 22.18 9.02
CA ALA A 9 -52.83 21.42 8.64
C ALA A 9 -52.34 20.54 9.83
N PRO A 10 -51.84 19.32 9.57
CA PRO A 10 -51.24 18.52 10.63
C PRO A 10 -49.81 18.94 10.96
N GLU A 11 -49.50 18.84 12.24
CA GLU A 11 -48.25 19.18 12.89
C GLU A 11 -47.01 18.51 12.31
N SER A 12 -45.92 19.25 12.44
CA SER A 12 -44.56 18.96 12.08
C SER A 12 -44.05 17.59 12.53
N PHE A 13 -43.61 16.77 11.58
CA PHE A 13 -42.67 15.68 11.82
C PHE A 13 -41.25 16.29 12.02
N ALA A 14 -40.82 16.38 13.26
CA ALA A 14 -39.43 16.60 13.61
C ALA A 14 -38.63 15.38 13.14
N ARG A 15 -37.88 15.52 12.06
CA ARG A 15 -36.86 14.55 11.65
C ARG A 15 -35.67 14.67 12.60
N THR A 16 -35.58 13.78 13.56
CA THR A 16 -34.34 13.48 14.24
C THR A 16 -33.36 12.90 13.23
N GLY A 17 -32.51 13.76 12.69
CA GLY A 17 -31.38 13.38 11.86
C GLY A 17 -30.30 12.78 12.74
N GLU A 18 -30.45 11.52 13.15
CA GLU A 18 -29.31 10.71 13.56
C GLU A 18 -28.47 10.45 12.31
N ALA A 19 -27.36 11.15 12.20
CA ALA A 19 -26.33 10.81 11.24
C ALA A 19 -25.85 9.38 11.57
N ILE A 20 -26.29 8.40 10.77
CA ILE A 20 -25.68 7.08 10.75
C ILE A 20 -24.27 7.31 10.29
N VAL A 21 -23.33 7.46 11.25
CA VAL A 21 -21.89 7.35 11.00
C VAL A 21 -21.68 5.90 10.59
N ASN A 22 -21.65 5.69 9.30
CA ASN A 22 -21.28 4.41 8.71
C ASN A 22 -19.80 4.21 9.13
N GLN A 23 -19.56 3.48 10.22
CA GLN A 23 -18.23 3.02 10.59
C GLN A 23 -17.80 2.01 9.51
N GLN A 24 -17.32 2.53 8.38
CA GLN A 24 -16.50 1.70 7.50
C GLN A 24 -15.29 1.29 8.33
N SER A 25 -15.18 -0.01 8.61
CA SER A 25 -14.00 -0.57 9.28
C SER A 25 -12.76 -0.12 8.53
N LEU A 26 -11.80 0.46 9.26
CA LEU A 26 -10.53 0.90 8.67
C LEU A 26 -9.88 -0.30 7.98
N MET A 27 -9.39 -0.09 6.75
CA MET A 27 -8.66 -1.12 6.03
C MET A 27 -7.39 -1.49 6.79
N LYS A 28 -7.14 -2.77 6.96
CA LYS A 28 -6.01 -3.32 7.71
C LYS A 28 -4.92 -3.79 6.76
N ILE A 29 -3.77 -3.17 6.85
CA ILE A 29 -2.63 -3.42 5.98
C ILE A 29 -1.49 -4.03 6.81
N ALA A 30 -0.95 -5.16 6.35
CA ALA A 30 0.30 -5.67 6.88
C ALA A 30 1.45 -5.35 5.92
N ILE A 31 2.59 -4.97 6.48
CA ILE A 31 3.83 -4.76 5.73
C ILE A 31 4.85 -5.76 6.24
N ILE A 32 5.45 -6.55 5.36
CA ILE A 32 6.52 -7.48 5.68
C ILE A 32 7.83 -6.95 5.13
N GLY A 33 8.77 -6.71 6.06
CA GLY A 33 10.02 -6.00 5.80
C GLY A 33 9.98 -4.58 6.33
N SER A 34 10.84 -4.29 7.31
CA SER A 34 10.92 -2.99 7.98
C SER A 34 12.02 -2.08 7.40
N GLY A 35 12.54 -2.40 6.20
CA GLY A 35 13.50 -1.59 5.47
C GLY A 35 12.91 -0.28 4.95
N THR A 36 13.70 0.47 4.18
CA THR A 36 13.31 1.78 3.63
C THR A 36 11.99 1.74 2.87
N MET A 37 11.78 0.72 2.01
CA MET A 37 10.54 0.61 1.24
C MET A 37 9.36 0.24 2.14
N GLY A 38 9.50 -0.77 3.01
CA GLY A 38 8.41 -1.18 3.90
C GLY A 38 7.95 -0.06 4.83
N CYS A 39 8.89 0.67 5.46
CA CYS A 39 8.56 1.85 6.28
C CYS A 39 7.87 2.95 5.47
N GLY A 40 8.35 3.22 4.27
CA GLY A 40 7.73 4.23 3.40
C GLY A 40 6.33 3.86 2.95
N ILE A 41 6.08 2.59 2.62
CA ILE A 41 4.74 2.08 2.26
C ILE A 41 3.82 2.12 3.48
N ALA A 42 4.31 1.72 4.66
CA ALA A 42 3.56 1.81 5.91
C ALA A 42 3.13 3.25 6.22
N GLN A 43 4.04 4.22 6.06
CA GLN A 43 3.73 5.64 6.22
C GLN A 43 2.64 6.09 5.24
N VAL A 44 2.71 5.71 3.97
CA VAL A 44 1.69 6.06 2.96
C VAL A 44 0.32 5.50 3.36
N ALA A 45 0.24 4.22 3.72
CA ALA A 45 -1.01 3.57 4.13
C ALA A 45 -1.61 4.22 5.39
N ALA A 46 -0.78 4.47 6.42
CA ALA A 46 -1.20 5.11 7.67
C ALA A 46 -1.66 6.57 7.45
N THR A 47 -0.98 7.31 6.57
CA THR A 47 -1.40 8.67 6.16
C THR A 47 -2.76 8.63 5.47
N ALA A 48 -3.05 7.60 4.69
CA ALA A 48 -4.35 7.39 4.07
C ALA A 48 -5.45 6.92 5.04
N GLY A 49 -5.12 6.71 6.32
CA GLY A 49 -6.07 6.32 7.37
C GLY A 49 -6.22 4.82 7.56
N CYS A 50 -5.35 3.99 6.97
CA CYS A 50 -5.35 2.55 7.21
C CYS A 50 -4.75 2.21 8.58
N GLU A 51 -5.22 1.11 9.19
CA GLU A 51 -4.55 0.45 10.32
C GLU A 51 -3.41 -0.40 9.76
N VAL A 52 -2.17 -0.15 10.20
CA VAL A 52 -0.97 -0.76 9.62
C VAL A 52 -0.23 -1.59 10.67
N LYS A 53 0.18 -2.80 10.29
CA LYS A 53 1.11 -3.62 11.05
C LYS A 53 2.38 -3.85 10.26
N ILE A 54 3.53 -3.58 10.87
CA ILE A 54 4.85 -3.87 10.28
C ILE A 54 5.43 -5.09 10.97
N TYR A 55 5.86 -6.06 10.17
CA TYR A 55 6.56 -7.26 10.64
C TYR A 55 7.92 -7.36 9.97
N ASP A 56 8.92 -7.76 10.75
CA ASP A 56 10.24 -8.15 10.26
C ASP A 56 10.77 -9.32 11.10
N THR A 57 11.54 -10.20 10.48
CA THR A 57 12.22 -11.29 11.19
C THR A 57 13.37 -10.79 12.08
N ASN A 58 13.91 -9.60 11.77
CA ASN A 58 14.95 -8.93 12.54
C ASN A 58 14.35 -7.87 13.47
N LEU A 59 14.29 -8.17 14.77
CA LEU A 59 13.71 -7.28 15.78
C LEU A 59 14.46 -5.95 15.93
N ASP A 60 15.78 -5.96 15.74
CA ASP A 60 16.58 -4.73 15.78
C ASP A 60 16.25 -3.81 14.59
N ALA A 61 16.07 -4.41 13.40
CA ALA A 61 15.59 -3.67 12.22
C ALA A 61 14.20 -3.08 12.46
N LEU A 62 13.30 -3.85 13.09
CA LEU A 62 11.95 -3.41 13.43
C LEU A 62 11.97 -2.24 14.42
N ALA A 63 12.77 -2.31 15.49
CA ALA A 63 12.94 -1.23 16.46
C ALA A 63 13.53 0.04 15.81
N LYS A 64 14.56 -0.14 14.95
CA LYS A 64 15.17 0.95 14.20
C LYS A 64 14.18 1.61 13.24
N SER A 65 13.30 0.82 12.62
CA SER A 65 12.27 1.34 11.71
C SER A 65 11.30 2.28 12.41
N LYS A 66 10.90 1.93 13.65
CA LYS A 66 10.04 2.77 14.49
C LYS A 66 10.69 4.13 14.74
N SER A 67 11.92 4.15 15.24
CA SER A 67 12.65 5.40 15.50
C SER A 67 12.86 6.23 14.23
N ASN A 68 13.13 5.59 13.09
CA ASN A 68 13.28 6.28 11.82
C ASN A 68 11.99 6.94 11.34
N LEU A 69 10.84 6.26 11.53
CA LEU A 69 9.53 6.81 11.19
C LEU A 69 9.19 8.03 12.07
N GLU A 70 9.36 7.92 13.38
CA GLU A 70 9.17 9.01 14.34
C GLU A 70 10.02 10.24 13.98
N ASN A 71 11.31 10.02 13.68
CA ASN A 71 12.23 11.08 13.24
C ASN A 71 11.81 11.71 11.90
N THR A 72 11.31 10.88 10.96
CA THR A 72 10.84 11.36 9.66
C THR A 72 9.61 12.24 9.82
N LEU A 73 8.63 11.81 10.60
CA LEU A 73 7.42 12.56 10.87
C LEU A 73 7.70 13.86 11.63
N SER A 74 8.60 13.83 12.62
CA SER A 74 9.06 15.04 13.34
C SER A 74 9.67 16.08 12.40
N LYS A 75 10.52 15.65 11.44
CA LYS A 75 11.08 16.54 10.41
C LYS A 75 10.01 17.10 9.46
N LEU A 76 8.91 16.37 9.23
CA LEU A 76 7.80 16.89 8.43
C LEU A 76 7.03 17.99 9.19
N VAL A 77 6.87 17.85 10.51
CA VAL A 77 6.30 18.88 11.36
C VAL A 77 7.20 20.12 11.40
N GLU A 78 8.50 19.97 11.65
CA GLU A 78 9.47 21.06 11.61
C GLU A 78 9.43 21.85 10.29
N LYS A 79 9.19 21.17 9.19
CA LYS A 79 9.05 21.76 7.85
C LYS A 79 7.63 22.23 7.52
N THR A 80 6.73 22.22 8.50
CA THR A 80 5.30 22.62 8.34
C THR A 80 4.58 21.89 7.20
N LYS A 81 4.98 20.65 6.91
CA LYS A 81 4.32 19.79 5.90
C LYS A 81 3.12 19.05 6.48
N ILE A 82 3.17 18.73 7.75
CA ILE A 82 2.08 18.17 8.57
C ILE A 82 2.08 18.92 9.92
N ASP A 83 0.99 18.85 10.66
CA ASP A 83 0.94 19.30 12.04
C ASP A 83 1.16 18.17 13.06
N GLU A 84 1.23 18.48 14.35
CA GLU A 84 1.42 17.48 15.42
C GLU A 84 0.23 16.52 15.55
N HIS A 85 -0.97 16.97 15.21
CA HIS A 85 -2.16 16.13 15.22
C HIS A 85 -2.08 15.06 14.12
N GLU A 86 -1.70 15.47 12.94
CA GLU A 86 -1.51 14.54 11.80
C GLU A 86 -0.36 13.56 12.06
N LYS A 87 0.76 14.04 12.63
CA LYS A 87 1.86 13.16 13.07
C LYS A 87 1.36 12.08 14.03
N SER A 88 0.68 12.51 15.11
CA SER A 88 0.14 11.58 16.12
C SER A 88 -0.86 10.60 15.51
N ARG A 89 -1.69 11.05 14.56
CA ARG A 89 -2.62 10.18 13.84
C ARG A 89 -1.91 9.10 13.05
N ILE A 90 -0.86 9.45 12.31
CA ILE A 90 -0.06 8.49 11.52
C ILE A 90 0.63 7.50 12.45
N GLU A 91 1.26 7.96 13.53
CA GLU A 91 1.95 7.12 14.51
C GLU A 91 0.99 6.11 15.17
N ASN A 92 -0.21 6.57 15.57
CA ASN A 92 -1.23 5.73 16.20
C ASN A 92 -1.82 4.68 15.25
N ASN A 93 -1.77 4.91 13.95
CA ASN A 93 -2.22 3.97 12.94
C ASN A 93 -1.19 2.86 12.66
N ILE A 94 0.05 2.96 13.19
CA ILE A 94 1.11 1.98 12.92
C ILE A 94 1.44 1.20 14.19
N SER A 95 1.39 -0.10 14.08
CA SER A 95 1.79 -1.06 15.10
C SER A 95 2.86 -2.02 14.57
N TYR A 96 3.51 -2.75 15.47
CA TYR A 96 4.61 -3.64 15.12
C TYR A 96 4.28 -5.06 15.60
N ALA A 97 4.36 -6.02 14.67
CA ALA A 97 4.12 -7.42 14.91
C ALA A 97 5.43 -8.18 15.13
N HIS A 98 5.41 -9.18 16.00
CA HIS A 98 6.56 -10.04 16.31
C HIS A 98 6.42 -11.43 15.69
N THR A 99 5.23 -11.78 15.22
CA THR A 99 4.93 -13.07 14.58
C THR A 99 4.06 -12.87 13.35
N LEU A 100 4.16 -13.77 12.36
CA LEU A 100 3.28 -13.77 11.18
C LEU A 100 1.80 -13.98 11.57
N GLY A 101 1.52 -14.70 12.66
CA GLY A 101 0.15 -14.93 13.13
C GLY A 101 -0.58 -13.63 13.52
N GLU A 102 0.14 -12.59 13.93
CA GLU A 102 -0.45 -11.28 14.26
C GLU A 102 -0.98 -10.53 13.04
N LEU A 103 -0.62 -10.99 11.82
CA LEU A 103 -1.09 -10.43 10.54
C LEU A 103 -2.41 -11.05 10.05
N SER A 104 -2.99 -12.00 10.80
CA SER A 104 -4.14 -12.83 10.39
C SER A 104 -5.39 -12.06 9.97
N HIS A 105 -5.58 -10.85 10.49
CA HIS A 105 -6.75 -9.99 10.21
C HIS A 105 -6.49 -8.89 9.17
N SER A 106 -5.41 -9.01 8.39
CA SER A 106 -5.09 -8.03 7.35
C SER A 106 -5.95 -8.24 6.10
N ASP A 107 -6.41 -7.13 5.51
CA ASP A 107 -7.10 -7.15 4.22
C ASP A 107 -6.08 -7.29 3.07
N ILE A 108 -4.92 -6.64 3.21
CA ILE A 108 -3.80 -6.72 2.26
C ILE A 108 -2.50 -6.89 3.03
N VAL A 109 -1.67 -7.83 2.59
CA VAL A 109 -0.28 -7.96 3.01
C VAL A 109 0.62 -7.48 1.87
N ILE A 110 1.51 -6.53 2.12
CA ILE A 110 2.50 -6.04 1.15
C ILE A 110 3.90 -6.44 1.60
N GLU A 111 4.55 -7.28 0.83
CA GLU A 111 5.91 -7.73 1.08
C GLU A 111 6.92 -6.76 0.46
N ALA A 112 7.92 -6.35 1.23
CA ALA A 112 9.02 -5.47 0.84
C ALA A 112 10.37 -5.94 1.44
N ILE A 113 10.65 -7.26 1.35
CA ILE A 113 11.89 -7.89 1.81
C ILE A 113 12.96 -7.90 0.71
N VAL A 114 14.06 -8.64 0.94
CA VAL A 114 15.17 -8.80 -0.02
C VAL A 114 14.68 -9.32 -1.38
N GLU A 115 15.32 -8.86 -2.46
CA GLU A 115 14.95 -9.20 -3.83
C GLU A 115 15.52 -10.57 -4.21
N ASN A 116 14.90 -11.62 -3.68
CA ASN A 116 15.23 -13.03 -3.94
C ASN A 116 13.96 -13.85 -4.13
N LEU A 117 13.84 -14.50 -5.29
CA LEU A 117 12.64 -15.22 -5.70
C LEU A 117 12.27 -16.35 -4.73
N ASP A 118 13.25 -17.16 -4.32
CA ASP A 118 12.99 -18.33 -3.49
C ASP A 118 12.57 -17.92 -2.07
N ILE A 119 13.18 -16.86 -1.52
CA ILE A 119 12.79 -16.30 -0.22
C ILE A 119 11.35 -15.78 -0.28
N LYS A 120 10.99 -15.04 -1.34
CA LYS A 120 9.62 -14.54 -1.52
C LYS A 120 8.62 -15.66 -1.69
N ARG A 121 8.91 -16.67 -2.51
CA ARG A 121 8.05 -17.86 -2.70
C ARG A 121 7.78 -18.60 -1.39
N ASN A 122 8.82 -18.84 -0.61
CA ASN A 122 8.70 -19.47 0.71
C ASN A 122 7.82 -18.65 1.65
N LEU A 123 8.05 -17.34 1.74
CA LEU A 123 7.23 -16.43 2.54
C LEU A 123 5.76 -16.44 2.11
N PHE A 124 5.48 -16.35 0.81
CA PHE A 124 4.11 -16.33 0.30
C PHE A 124 3.38 -17.65 0.58
N SER A 125 4.06 -18.79 0.39
CA SER A 125 3.50 -20.10 0.76
C SER A 125 3.24 -20.24 2.26
N GLU A 126 4.11 -19.66 3.10
CA GLU A 126 3.95 -19.66 4.56
C GLU A 126 2.81 -18.75 5.01
N LEU A 127 2.68 -17.55 4.43
CA LEU A 127 1.64 -16.57 4.75
C LEU A 127 0.22 -17.12 4.60
N GLU A 128 0.00 -18.02 3.64
CA GLU A 128 -1.30 -18.66 3.44
C GLU A 128 -1.83 -19.43 4.66
N ASN A 129 -0.93 -19.84 5.57
CA ASN A 129 -1.30 -20.55 6.78
C ASN A 129 -1.76 -19.62 7.92
N TYR A 130 -1.48 -18.32 7.82
CA TYR A 130 -1.74 -17.36 8.87
C TYR A 130 -2.86 -16.38 8.53
N VAL A 131 -2.96 -15.94 7.26
CA VAL A 131 -3.91 -14.92 6.86
C VAL A 131 -5.19 -15.50 6.28
N SER A 132 -6.26 -14.70 6.30
CA SER A 132 -7.54 -15.09 5.70
C SER A 132 -7.37 -15.48 4.23
N PRO A 133 -8.16 -16.46 3.73
CA PRO A 133 -8.21 -16.77 2.30
C PRO A 133 -8.59 -15.59 1.40
N GLU A 134 -9.22 -14.55 1.95
CA GLU A 134 -9.64 -13.34 1.22
C GLU A 134 -8.56 -12.24 1.22
N THR A 135 -7.52 -12.39 2.07
CA THR A 135 -6.42 -11.42 2.15
C THR A 135 -5.65 -11.37 0.84
N ILE A 136 -5.47 -10.19 0.27
CA ILE A 136 -4.62 -9.97 -0.90
C ILE A 136 -3.16 -10.08 -0.48
N LEU A 137 -2.37 -10.85 -1.22
CA LEU A 137 -0.93 -10.99 -1.03
C LEU A 137 -0.20 -10.19 -2.12
N ALA A 138 0.41 -9.08 -1.74
CA ALA A 138 1.11 -8.20 -2.67
C ALA A 138 2.62 -8.27 -2.46
N THR A 139 3.40 -8.17 -3.55
CA THR A 139 4.86 -8.03 -3.50
C THR A 139 5.28 -6.67 -4.08
N ASN A 140 6.24 -6.03 -3.40
CA ASN A 140 6.85 -4.78 -3.89
C ASN A 140 8.12 -5.06 -4.73
N THR A 141 8.26 -6.25 -5.28
CA THR A 141 9.40 -6.56 -6.17
C THR A 141 9.51 -5.55 -7.30
N SER A 142 10.75 -5.26 -7.72
CA SER A 142 11.04 -4.35 -8.83
C SER A 142 11.21 -5.05 -10.18
N SER A 143 11.38 -6.38 -10.18
CA SER A 143 11.79 -7.09 -11.39
C SER A 143 11.45 -8.59 -11.42
N LEU A 144 11.14 -9.21 -10.29
CA LEU A 144 10.83 -10.63 -10.23
C LEU A 144 9.43 -10.90 -10.80
N SER A 145 9.25 -12.04 -11.44
CA SER A 145 7.96 -12.45 -12.00
C SER A 145 6.93 -12.66 -10.90
N ILE A 146 5.83 -11.94 -10.98
CA ILE A 146 4.70 -12.08 -10.05
C ILE A 146 4.07 -13.47 -10.21
N ALA A 147 3.96 -13.95 -11.46
CA ALA A 147 3.46 -15.31 -11.74
C ALA A 147 4.30 -16.40 -11.07
N SER A 148 5.63 -16.22 -11.01
CA SER A 148 6.53 -17.17 -10.32
C SER A 148 6.36 -17.17 -8.81
N ILE A 149 6.05 -16.00 -8.21
CA ILE A 149 5.73 -15.90 -6.78
C ILE A 149 4.36 -16.50 -6.52
N ALA A 150 3.35 -16.15 -7.33
CA ALA A 150 1.98 -16.65 -7.21
C ALA A 150 1.90 -18.18 -7.30
N ALA A 151 2.76 -18.79 -8.13
CA ALA A 151 2.81 -20.24 -8.29
C ALA A 151 3.21 -21.01 -7.00
N SER A 152 3.75 -20.34 -5.98
CA SER A 152 4.02 -20.94 -4.67
C SER A 152 2.81 -21.01 -3.75
N CYS A 153 1.72 -20.33 -4.11
CA CYS A 153 0.49 -20.25 -3.33
C CYS A 153 -0.56 -21.23 -3.83
N LYS A 154 -1.35 -21.78 -2.90
CA LYS A 154 -2.54 -22.60 -3.22
C LYS A 154 -3.66 -21.74 -3.83
N LYS A 155 -3.81 -20.52 -3.32
CA LYS A 155 -4.75 -19.49 -3.81
C LYS A 155 -3.99 -18.39 -4.54
N SER A 156 -3.45 -18.74 -5.71
CA SER A 156 -2.62 -17.83 -6.51
C SER A 156 -3.39 -16.63 -7.10
N GLU A 157 -4.71 -16.71 -7.19
CA GLU A 157 -5.59 -15.66 -7.73
C GLU A 157 -5.64 -14.38 -6.88
N ARG A 158 -5.16 -14.43 -5.63
CA ARG A 158 -5.06 -13.28 -4.71
C ARG A 158 -3.66 -12.65 -4.65
N VAL A 159 -2.73 -13.15 -5.46
CA VAL A 159 -1.36 -12.63 -5.52
C VAL A 159 -1.23 -11.57 -6.61
N ILE A 160 -0.54 -10.46 -6.27
CA ILE A 160 -0.37 -9.33 -7.18
C ILE A 160 0.94 -8.57 -6.89
N GLY A 161 1.52 -7.92 -7.88
CA GLY A 161 2.59 -6.95 -7.70
C GLY A 161 2.03 -5.55 -7.41
N ILE A 162 2.58 -4.88 -6.38
CA ILE A 162 2.32 -3.45 -6.10
C ILE A 162 3.67 -2.78 -5.89
N HIS A 163 4.22 -2.24 -6.95
CA HIS A 163 5.57 -1.72 -7.00
C HIS A 163 5.58 -0.21 -6.72
N PHE A 164 6.05 0.15 -5.54
CA PHE A 164 6.30 1.52 -5.12
C PHE A 164 7.72 1.95 -5.47
N PHE A 165 7.92 3.25 -5.66
CA PHE A 165 9.23 3.85 -5.94
C PHE A 165 9.79 4.57 -4.71
N ASN A 166 11.10 4.52 -4.54
CA ASN A 166 11.78 5.16 -3.42
C ASN A 166 12.00 6.67 -3.68
N PRO A 167 11.63 7.55 -2.73
CA PRO A 167 10.92 7.33 -1.47
C PRO A 167 9.40 7.18 -1.65
N ALA A 168 8.80 6.11 -1.11
CA ALA A 168 7.39 5.82 -1.32
C ALA A 168 6.43 6.97 -0.94
N PRO A 169 6.65 7.75 0.15
CA PRO A 169 5.79 8.89 0.45
C PRO A 169 5.82 10.00 -0.60
N LEU A 170 6.94 10.22 -1.29
CA LEU A 170 7.12 11.32 -2.25
C LEU A 170 6.74 10.92 -3.67
N MET A 171 7.07 9.71 -4.07
CA MET A 171 6.79 9.22 -5.42
C MET A 171 5.31 8.95 -5.59
N GLN A 172 4.71 9.59 -6.58
CA GLN A 172 3.26 9.47 -6.81
C GLN A 172 2.90 8.20 -7.57
N LEU A 173 3.75 7.75 -8.49
CA LEU A 173 3.48 6.59 -9.32
C LEU A 173 3.60 5.29 -8.52
N VAL A 174 2.66 4.37 -8.77
CA VAL A 174 2.71 2.98 -8.33
C VAL A 174 2.33 2.10 -9.51
N GLU A 175 3.16 1.12 -9.82
CA GLU A 175 2.83 0.10 -10.80
C GLU A 175 2.06 -1.04 -10.13
N ILE A 176 0.95 -1.46 -10.73
CA ILE A 176 0.19 -2.63 -10.32
C ILE A 176 0.34 -3.70 -11.39
N ILE A 177 0.88 -4.85 -10.99
CA ILE A 177 1.29 -5.92 -11.89
C ILE A 177 0.49 -7.18 -11.58
N PRO A 178 -0.62 -7.44 -12.28
CA PRO A 178 -1.31 -8.72 -12.15
C PRO A 178 -0.47 -9.85 -12.76
N ALA A 179 -0.37 -10.96 -12.04
CA ALA A 179 0.08 -12.23 -12.61
C ALA A 179 -0.99 -12.81 -13.54
N VAL A 180 -0.62 -13.81 -14.33
CA VAL A 180 -1.61 -14.54 -15.15
C VAL A 180 -2.69 -15.23 -14.30
N GLN A 181 -2.38 -15.54 -13.04
CA GLN A 181 -3.30 -16.15 -12.08
C GLN A 181 -4.16 -15.14 -11.35
N THR A 182 -3.77 -13.85 -11.30
CA THR A 182 -4.45 -12.82 -10.49
C THR A 182 -5.89 -12.64 -10.94
N SER A 183 -6.83 -12.70 -9.99
CA SER A 183 -8.24 -12.47 -10.28
C SER A 183 -8.55 -11.00 -10.58
N GLU A 184 -9.60 -10.77 -11.35
CA GLU A 184 -10.09 -9.40 -11.63
C GLU A 184 -10.50 -8.67 -10.34
N ALA A 185 -11.07 -9.38 -9.36
CA ALA A 185 -11.42 -8.83 -8.05
C ALA A 185 -10.18 -8.33 -7.30
N THR A 186 -9.10 -9.13 -7.25
CA THR A 186 -7.81 -8.75 -6.64
C THR A 186 -7.23 -7.51 -7.32
N LEU A 187 -7.21 -7.48 -8.65
CA LEU A 187 -6.73 -6.34 -9.42
C LEU A 187 -7.55 -5.07 -9.11
N LYS A 188 -8.87 -5.16 -9.18
CA LYS A 188 -9.77 -4.02 -8.94
C LYS A 188 -9.63 -3.46 -7.52
N THR A 189 -9.59 -4.33 -6.51
CA THR A 189 -9.41 -3.93 -5.10
C THR A 189 -8.05 -3.25 -4.91
N SER A 190 -6.98 -3.80 -5.50
CA SER A 190 -5.63 -3.20 -5.41
C SER A 190 -5.58 -1.81 -6.06
N ILE A 191 -6.16 -1.63 -7.26
CA ILE A 191 -6.24 -0.33 -7.93
C ILE A 191 -7.00 0.68 -7.04
N GLN A 192 -8.16 0.29 -6.54
CA GLN A 192 -8.98 1.16 -5.68
C GLN A 192 -8.24 1.57 -4.42
N THR A 193 -7.57 0.63 -3.74
CA THR A 193 -6.81 0.87 -2.52
C THR A 193 -5.68 1.88 -2.76
N ILE A 194 -4.85 1.64 -3.77
CA ILE A 194 -3.70 2.51 -4.09
C ILE A 194 -4.15 3.89 -4.57
N THR A 195 -5.27 3.98 -5.30
CA THR A 195 -5.88 5.25 -5.70
C THR A 195 -6.40 6.03 -4.48
N ASN A 196 -7.01 5.35 -3.50
CA ASN A 196 -7.46 5.95 -2.24
C ASN A 196 -6.28 6.49 -1.42
N TRP A 197 -5.08 5.91 -1.56
CA TRP A 197 -3.84 6.42 -0.96
C TRP A 197 -3.25 7.62 -1.71
N LYS A 198 -4.02 8.21 -2.65
CA LYS A 198 -3.63 9.37 -3.46
C LYS A 198 -2.42 9.11 -4.36
N LYS A 199 -2.24 7.86 -4.78
CA LYS A 199 -1.22 7.48 -5.76
C LYS A 199 -1.80 7.41 -7.17
N ILE A 200 -0.93 7.60 -8.16
CA ILE A 200 -1.25 7.43 -9.58
C ILE A 200 -0.91 5.98 -9.94
N VAL A 201 -1.91 5.24 -10.37
CA VAL A 201 -1.78 3.81 -10.69
C VAL A 201 -1.50 3.61 -12.17
N ALA A 202 -0.47 2.83 -12.49
CA ALA A 202 -0.25 2.25 -13.80
C ALA A 202 -0.41 0.72 -13.73
N VAL A 203 -1.36 0.16 -14.47
CA VAL A 203 -1.50 -1.30 -14.59
C VAL A 203 -0.55 -1.81 -15.66
N VAL A 204 0.30 -2.76 -15.30
CA VAL A 204 1.43 -3.21 -16.11
C VAL A 204 1.43 -4.73 -16.20
N LYS A 205 1.80 -5.28 -17.36
CA LYS A 205 1.98 -6.73 -17.53
C LYS A 205 3.19 -7.23 -16.73
N ASP A 206 3.11 -8.45 -16.22
CA ASP A 206 4.21 -9.16 -15.55
C ASP A 206 5.32 -9.48 -16.56
N THR A 207 6.19 -8.50 -16.76
CA THR A 207 7.35 -8.58 -17.66
C THR A 207 8.58 -8.00 -16.96
N PRO A 208 9.81 -8.50 -17.25
CA PRO A 208 11.02 -8.03 -16.58
C PRO A 208 11.19 -6.50 -16.61
N GLY A 209 11.32 -5.89 -15.42
CA GLY A 209 11.54 -4.46 -15.25
C GLY A 209 10.30 -3.57 -15.46
N PHE A 210 9.12 -4.16 -15.64
CA PHE A 210 7.82 -3.47 -15.77
C PHE A 210 7.86 -2.29 -16.76
N ILE A 211 7.35 -1.10 -16.44
CA ILE A 211 7.45 0.09 -17.31
C ILE A 211 8.67 0.94 -16.93
N VAL A 212 8.75 1.39 -15.67
CA VAL A 212 9.73 2.42 -15.28
C VAL A 212 11.16 1.94 -15.47
N ASN A 213 11.51 0.75 -15.00
CA ASN A 213 12.85 0.21 -15.17
C ASN A 213 13.21 -0.04 -16.64
N ARG A 214 12.23 -0.39 -17.48
CA ARG A 214 12.46 -0.56 -18.92
C ARG A 214 12.70 0.75 -19.64
N VAL A 215 12.09 1.85 -19.20
CA VAL A 215 12.29 3.19 -19.75
C VAL A 215 13.58 3.82 -19.21
N ALA A 216 13.85 3.69 -17.92
CA ALA A 216 15.01 4.31 -17.28
C ALA A 216 16.35 3.73 -17.75
N ARG A 217 16.45 2.42 -17.95
CA ARG A 217 17.71 1.78 -18.36
C ARG A 217 18.28 2.29 -19.68
N PRO A 218 17.51 2.37 -20.78
CA PRO A 218 17.96 2.97 -22.03
C PRO A 218 18.42 4.43 -21.86
N TYR A 219 17.73 5.20 -21.02
CA TYR A 219 18.11 6.57 -20.73
C TYR A 219 19.51 6.68 -20.10
N TYR A 220 19.82 5.84 -19.09
CA TYR A 220 21.15 5.81 -18.50
C TYR A 220 22.21 5.30 -19.48
N SER A 221 21.90 4.29 -20.28
CA SER A 221 22.83 3.77 -21.29
C SER A 221 23.15 4.82 -22.35
N GLU A 222 22.15 5.60 -22.76
CA GLU A 222 22.35 6.67 -23.73
C GLU A 222 23.18 7.82 -23.15
N SER A 223 22.98 8.16 -21.89
CA SER A 223 23.80 9.16 -21.18
C SER A 223 25.28 8.76 -21.12
N LEU A 224 25.58 7.49 -20.88
CA LEU A 224 26.95 6.96 -20.93
C LEU A 224 27.54 7.03 -22.36
N ARG A 225 26.74 6.73 -23.37
CA ARG A 225 27.18 6.81 -24.77
C ARG A 225 27.50 8.25 -25.19
N ILE A 226 26.70 9.24 -24.79
CA ILE A 226 26.97 10.66 -25.00
C ILE A 226 28.35 11.05 -24.43
N TYR A 227 28.67 10.55 -23.23
CA TYR A 227 29.97 10.77 -22.65
C TYR A 227 31.12 10.08 -23.42
N GLU A 228 30.96 8.78 -23.77
CA GLU A 228 31.95 8.02 -24.54
C GLU A 228 32.23 8.64 -25.92
N GLU A 229 31.21 9.20 -26.56
CA GLU A 229 31.32 9.87 -27.87
C GLU A 229 31.89 11.31 -27.77
N GLY A 230 32.14 11.81 -26.56
CA GLY A 230 32.67 13.16 -26.32
C GLY A 230 31.68 14.27 -26.69
N VAL A 231 30.37 13.99 -26.69
CA VAL A 231 29.35 15.00 -26.99
C VAL A 231 29.17 15.95 -25.82
N ALA A 232 29.34 15.48 -24.59
CA ALA A 232 29.30 16.27 -23.35
C ALA A 232 30.15 15.60 -22.26
N ASP A 233 30.63 16.42 -21.33
CA ASP A 233 31.26 15.99 -20.07
C ASP A 233 30.21 15.83 -18.96
N PHE A 234 30.58 15.16 -17.85
CA PHE A 234 29.72 15.03 -16.67
C PHE A 234 29.65 16.34 -15.88
#